data_f6aa37c6a2df7a487f03f1735fe7f18f
#
_entry.id   f6aa37c6a2df7a487f03f1735fe7f18f
#
_cell.length_a   1.000
_cell.length_b   1.000
_cell.length_c   1.000
_cell.angle_alpha   90.00
_cell.angle_beta   90.00
_cell.angle_gamma   90.00
#
_symmetry.space_group_name_H-M   'P 1'
#
loop_
_entity.id
_entity.type
_entity.pdbx_description
1 polymer ?
#
loop_
_entity_poly.entity_id
_entity_poly.type
_entity_poly.pdbx_seq_one_letter_code
_entity_poly.pdbx_strand_id
1 'polypeptide(L)'
;MHLHFVNKQQFRNFALATRLEAKIKYKNSMTKYAIIVAGGSGHRFGSQKPKQFCLLAGKPVLMHTIEKFAAVPNCKIIVVLPENFIDWWADLCSEYQFTAEHSVVAGGNSRFASVKNAISTITNVLDGDTIAVHDGVRPLISTALIEKIFSEAATHASAIPATEVTDSIRQTDANGHSTALCRASLRAVQTPQTFDAKLLIDAYNVPYADFFTDDASVFEHAGHAIHLVEGEVNNIKITHPNDIFIAEFLLKK
;
A
#
# COMPACT_ATOMS: atom_id res chain seq x y z
N MET A 1 1.15 63.67 -9.85
CA MET A 1 0.90 62.60 -8.83
C MET A 1 -0.05 61.59 -9.47
N HIS A 2 0.49 60.50 -10.05
CA HIS A 2 -0.32 59.48 -10.75
C HIS A 2 -0.55 58.34 -9.77
N LEU A 3 -1.76 58.20 -9.27
CA LEU A 3 -2.23 57.04 -8.48
C LEU A 3 -2.49 55.89 -9.46
N HIS A 4 -1.65 54.86 -9.42
CA HIS A 4 -1.89 53.59 -10.12
C HIS A 4 -3.00 52.83 -9.39
N PHE A 5 -4.21 52.81 -9.97
CA PHE A 5 -5.29 51.94 -9.54
C PHE A 5 -4.89 50.50 -9.91
N VAL A 6 -4.44 49.74 -8.95
CA VAL A 6 -4.26 48.30 -9.11
C VAL A 6 -5.64 47.66 -9.23
N ASN A 7 -5.92 47.03 -10.35
CA ASN A 7 -7.20 46.42 -10.71
C ASN A 7 -7.52 45.28 -9.71
N LYS A 8 -8.69 45.33 -9.04
CA LYS A 8 -9.20 44.31 -8.11
C LYS A 8 -9.12 42.88 -8.66
N GLN A 9 -9.20 42.74 -9.99
CA GLN A 9 -9.09 41.44 -10.67
C GLN A 9 -7.65 40.90 -10.63
N GLN A 10 -6.65 41.79 -10.79
CA GLN A 10 -5.24 41.41 -10.68
C GLN A 10 -4.87 40.97 -9.25
N PHE A 11 -5.41 41.64 -8.22
CA PHE A 11 -5.22 41.23 -6.82
C PHE A 11 -5.87 39.87 -6.53
N ARG A 12 -7.08 39.62 -7.06
CA ARG A 12 -7.74 38.29 -6.91
C ARG A 12 -6.95 37.19 -7.60
N ASN A 13 -6.46 37.43 -8.80
CA ASN A 13 -5.67 36.42 -9.55
C ASN A 13 -4.34 36.16 -8.86
N PHE A 14 -3.66 37.17 -8.32
CA PHE A 14 -2.43 37.02 -7.56
C PHE A 14 -2.65 36.23 -6.26
N ALA A 15 -3.69 36.57 -5.49
CA ALA A 15 -4.04 35.84 -4.26
C ALA A 15 -4.44 34.38 -4.53
N LEU A 16 -5.09 34.11 -5.68
CA LEU A 16 -5.44 32.75 -6.10
C LEU A 16 -4.19 31.95 -6.48
N ALA A 17 -3.27 32.58 -7.25
CA ALA A 17 -2.00 31.96 -7.64
C ALA A 17 -1.13 31.63 -6.42
N THR A 18 -0.98 32.59 -5.48
CA THR A 18 -0.20 32.40 -4.25
C THR A 18 -0.80 31.30 -3.37
N ARG A 19 -2.15 31.23 -3.28
CA ARG A 19 -2.85 30.14 -2.56
C ARG A 19 -2.65 28.78 -3.24
N LEU A 20 -2.63 28.73 -4.56
CA LEU A 20 -2.40 27.52 -5.33
C LEU A 20 -0.95 27.05 -5.17
N GLU A 21 0.02 27.95 -5.27
CA GLU A 21 1.43 27.66 -5.03
C GLU A 21 1.70 27.16 -3.60
N ALA A 22 1.07 27.80 -2.60
CA ALA A 22 1.15 27.34 -1.21
C ALA A 22 0.55 25.96 -1.02
N LYS A 23 -0.60 25.65 -1.66
CA LYS A 23 -1.22 24.32 -1.65
C LYS A 23 -0.35 23.27 -2.34
N ILE A 24 0.26 23.62 -3.48
CA ILE A 24 1.17 22.73 -4.22
C ILE A 24 2.42 22.48 -3.37
N LYS A 25 3.02 23.49 -2.78
CA LYS A 25 4.19 23.38 -1.91
C LYS A 25 3.88 22.55 -0.65
N TYR A 26 2.72 22.73 -0.04
CA TYR A 26 2.26 21.93 1.09
C TYR A 26 2.01 20.47 0.69
N LYS A 27 1.34 20.22 -0.44
CA LYS A 27 1.13 18.86 -0.96
C LYS A 27 2.45 18.15 -1.31
N ASN A 28 3.45 18.89 -1.79
CA ASN A 28 4.78 18.37 -2.09
C ASN A 28 5.67 18.16 -0.84
N SER A 29 5.28 18.69 0.33
CA SER A 29 6.00 18.51 1.59
C SER A 29 5.48 17.32 2.42
N MET A 30 4.30 16.76 2.06
CA MET A 30 3.74 15.60 2.75
C MET A 30 4.58 14.36 2.52
N THR A 31 4.88 13.65 3.61
CA THR A 31 5.60 12.38 3.56
C THR A 31 4.62 11.25 3.28
N LYS A 32 4.97 10.42 2.33
CA LYS A 32 4.30 9.16 2.05
C LYS A 32 5.11 8.03 2.68
N TYR A 33 4.50 7.20 3.47
CA TYR A 33 5.13 6.01 4.01
C TYR A 33 4.54 4.77 3.32
N ALA A 34 5.39 3.85 2.87
CA ALA A 34 4.97 2.58 2.31
C ALA A 34 5.49 1.44 3.17
N ILE A 35 4.61 0.77 3.90
CA ILE A 35 4.91 -0.45 4.65
C ILE A 35 4.69 -1.63 3.71
N ILE A 36 5.77 -2.27 3.27
CA ILE A 36 5.72 -3.44 2.38
C ILE A 36 5.82 -4.70 3.23
N VAL A 37 4.68 -5.39 3.41
CA VAL A 37 4.61 -6.60 4.25
C VAL A 37 5.03 -7.82 3.43
N ALA A 38 6.14 -8.40 3.81
CA ALA A 38 6.73 -9.60 3.19
C ALA A 38 6.98 -10.74 4.20
N GLY A 39 6.16 -10.78 5.28
CA GLY A 39 6.29 -11.72 6.41
C GLY A 39 5.68 -13.11 6.20
N GLY A 40 5.03 -13.38 5.06
CA GLY A 40 4.34 -14.65 4.83
C GLY A 40 5.29 -15.83 4.71
N SER A 41 5.05 -16.90 5.48
CA SER A 41 5.84 -18.15 5.47
C SER A 41 5.76 -18.96 4.16
N GLY A 42 4.89 -18.56 3.23
CA GLY A 42 4.79 -19.18 1.91
C GLY A 42 4.31 -20.64 1.87
N HIS A 43 3.73 -21.19 2.95
CA HIS A 43 3.29 -22.60 3.04
C HIS A 43 2.49 -23.09 1.81
N ARG A 44 1.65 -22.22 1.21
CA ARG A 44 0.85 -22.53 0.02
C ARG A 44 1.66 -22.54 -1.29
N PHE A 45 2.87 -21.99 -1.27
CA PHE A 45 3.70 -21.87 -2.47
C PHE A 45 4.51 -23.14 -2.76
N GLY A 46 4.66 -24.05 -1.78
CA GLY A 46 5.29 -25.37 -1.94
C GLY A 46 6.79 -25.35 -2.27
N SER A 47 7.45 -24.19 -2.23
CA SER A 47 8.90 -24.08 -2.46
C SER A 47 9.66 -23.99 -1.14
N GLN A 48 10.94 -24.40 -1.14
CA GLN A 48 11.85 -24.21 0.00
C GLN A 48 12.16 -22.72 0.26
N LYS A 49 11.99 -21.86 -0.78
CA LYS A 49 12.21 -20.41 -0.68
C LYS A 49 10.86 -19.70 -0.47
N PRO A 50 10.75 -18.74 0.46
CA PRO A 50 9.58 -17.89 0.57
C PRO A 50 9.29 -17.16 -0.75
N LYS A 51 8.01 -17.06 -1.11
CA LYS A 51 7.56 -16.56 -2.41
C LYS A 51 8.02 -15.13 -2.74
N GLN A 52 8.23 -14.27 -1.74
CA GLN A 52 8.75 -12.93 -1.92
C GLN A 52 10.19 -12.88 -2.44
N PHE A 53 10.95 -13.97 -2.26
CA PHE A 53 12.32 -14.12 -2.75
C PHE A 53 12.42 -15.02 -4.00
N CYS A 54 11.28 -15.56 -4.49
CA CYS A 54 11.26 -16.24 -5.78
C CYS A 54 11.56 -15.25 -6.90
N LEU A 55 12.18 -15.75 -7.97
CA LEU A 55 12.54 -14.91 -9.10
C LEU A 55 11.32 -14.64 -9.99
N LEU A 56 11.19 -13.40 -10.39
CA LEU A 56 10.28 -12.89 -11.39
C LEU A 56 11.13 -12.13 -12.41
N ALA A 57 11.17 -12.60 -13.65
CA ALA A 57 12.01 -12.02 -14.69
C ALA A 57 13.48 -11.80 -14.25
N GLY A 58 14.05 -12.79 -13.56
CA GLY A 58 15.46 -12.79 -13.14
C GLY A 58 15.77 -12.02 -11.85
N LYS A 59 14.80 -11.43 -11.16
CA LYS A 59 14.97 -10.64 -9.92
C LYS A 59 13.93 -11.04 -8.88
N PRO A 60 14.25 -11.02 -7.56
CA PRO A 60 13.28 -11.32 -6.50
C PRO A 60 11.99 -10.51 -6.60
N VAL A 61 10.83 -11.15 -6.41
CA VAL A 61 9.51 -10.52 -6.46
C VAL A 61 9.44 -9.25 -5.59
N LEU A 62 10.02 -9.32 -4.39
CA LEU A 62 10.01 -8.20 -3.45
C LEU A 62 10.74 -6.97 -4.00
N MET A 63 11.83 -7.16 -4.74
CA MET A 63 12.57 -6.04 -5.36
C MET A 63 11.71 -5.30 -6.38
N HIS A 64 10.96 -6.03 -7.21
CA HIS A 64 10.00 -5.40 -8.14
C HIS A 64 8.97 -4.55 -7.40
N THR A 65 8.44 -5.06 -6.28
CA THR A 65 7.46 -4.33 -5.49
C THR A 65 8.06 -3.05 -4.89
N ILE A 66 9.26 -3.14 -4.30
CA ILE A 66 9.95 -1.98 -3.69
C ILE A 66 10.20 -0.91 -4.75
N GLU A 67 10.67 -1.27 -5.95
CA GLU A 67 10.95 -0.32 -7.03
C GLU A 67 9.71 0.47 -7.47
N LYS A 68 8.51 -0.12 -7.41
CA LYS A 68 7.26 0.60 -7.73
C LYS A 68 7.02 1.77 -6.76
N PHE A 69 7.29 1.58 -5.48
CA PHE A 69 7.15 2.63 -4.47
C PHE A 69 8.34 3.58 -4.47
N ALA A 70 9.56 3.11 -4.77
CA ALA A 70 10.75 3.96 -4.90
C ALA A 70 10.64 4.97 -6.07
N ALA A 71 9.83 4.65 -7.08
CA ALA A 71 9.52 5.57 -8.18
C ALA A 71 8.56 6.69 -7.79
N VAL A 72 7.91 6.61 -6.61
CA VAL A 72 6.96 7.64 -6.13
C VAL A 72 7.70 8.72 -5.34
N PRO A 73 7.58 10.00 -5.70
CA PRO A 73 8.26 11.08 -4.99
C PRO A 73 7.88 11.16 -3.50
N ASN A 74 8.86 11.43 -2.65
CA ASN A 74 8.71 11.58 -1.19
C ASN A 74 8.12 10.34 -0.50
N CYS A 75 8.37 9.14 -1.03
CA CYS A 75 7.92 7.89 -0.45
C CYS A 75 9.05 7.24 0.37
N LYS A 76 8.85 7.11 1.66
CA LYS A 76 9.73 6.37 2.57
C LYS A 76 9.26 4.93 2.67
N ILE A 77 10.13 3.99 2.36
CA ILE A 77 9.78 2.57 2.27
C ILE A 77 10.28 1.82 3.50
N ILE A 78 9.38 1.07 4.12
CA ILE A 78 9.65 0.20 5.27
C ILE A 78 9.25 -1.22 4.87
N VAL A 79 10.23 -2.10 4.74
CA VAL A 79 10.01 -3.51 4.40
C VAL A 79 9.91 -4.31 5.69
N VAL A 80 8.84 -5.10 5.82
CA VAL A 80 8.65 -5.97 6.99
C VAL A 80 8.93 -7.40 6.60
N LEU A 81 9.95 -7.99 7.23
CA LEU A 81 10.40 -9.37 7.00
C LEU A 81 10.36 -10.18 8.30
N PRO A 82 10.17 -11.51 8.23
CA PRO A 82 10.49 -12.37 9.37
C PRO A 82 11.96 -12.17 9.76
N GLU A 83 12.24 -12.11 11.05
CA GLU A 83 13.57 -11.80 11.59
C GLU A 83 14.68 -12.66 10.99
N ASN A 84 14.40 -13.96 10.83
CA ASN A 84 15.34 -14.93 10.26
C ASN A 84 15.65 -14.74 8.76
N PHE A 85 15.00 -13.81 8.07
CA PHE A 85 15.25 -13.51 6.66
C PHE A 85 15.87 -12.14 6.43
N ILE A 86 16.14 -11.35 7.47
CA ILE A 86 16.68 -10.00 7.34
C ILE A 86 18.10 -10.04 6.77
N ASP A 87 18.97 -10.89 7.32
CA ASP A 87 20.35 -11.03 6.83
C ASP A 87 20.37 -11.56 5.40
N TRP A 88 19.56 -12.58 5.11
CA TRP A 88 19.46 -13.09 3.74
C TRP A 88 18.94 -12.04 2.75
N TRP A 89 18.04 -11.18 3.17
CA TRP A 89 17.58 -10.06 2.33
C TRP A 89 18.71 -9.07 2.03
N ALA A 90 19.56 -8.77 3.02
CA ALA A 90 20.72 -7.91 2.83
C ALA A 90 21.72 -8.54 1.83
N ASP A 91 21.98 -9.85 1.93
CA ASP A 91 22.80 -10.60 0.97
C ASP A 91 22.21 -10.52 -0.44
N LEU A 92 20.91 -10.74 -0.61
CA LEU A 92 20.23 -10.61 -1.91
C LEU A 92 20.34 -9.17 -2.45
N CYS A 93 20.16 -8.14 -1.62
CA CYS A 93 20.34 -6.76 -2.07
C CYS A 93 21.76 -6.52 -2.60
N SER A 94 22.78 -7.10 -1.96
CA SER A 94 24.15 -7.02 -2.42
C SER A 94 24.37 -7.80 -3.72
N GLU A 95 23.87 -9.04 -3.81
CA GLU A 95 23.98 -9.90 -4.99
C GLU A 95 23.37 -9.25 -6.25
N TYR A 96 22.18 -8.65 -6.09
CA TYR A 96 21.46 -8.00 -7.20
C TYR A 96 21.82 -6.52 -7.37
N GLN A 97 22.79 -5.99 -6.60
CA GLN A 97 23.16 -4.56 -6.61
C GLN A 97 21.93 -3.66 -6.47
N PHE A 98 21.02 -4.04 -5.57
CA PHE A 98 19.74 -3.37 -5.38
C PHE A 98 19.91 -2.06 -4.62
N THR A 99 19.63 -0.93 -5.29
CA THR A 99 19.92 0.42 -4.77
C THR A 99 18.67 1.20 -4.32
N ALA A 100 17.46 0.64 -4.48
CA ALA A 100 16.25 1.32 -4.01
C ALA A 100 16.28 1.51 -2.49
N GLU A 101 16.22 2.76 -2.04
CA GLU A 101 16.34 3.11 -0.63
C GLU A 101 15.14 2.58 0.16
N HIS A 102 15.39 1.83 1.22
CA HIS A 102 14.37 1.30 2.13
C HIS A 102 14.97 0.94 3.49
N SER A 103 14.14 0.95 4.52
CA SER A 103 14.47 0.39 5.83
C SER A 103 13.83 -1.01 5.99
N VAL A 104 14.39 -1.82 6.88
CA VAL A 104 13.88 -3.17 7.17
C VAL A 104 13.51 -3.26 8.64
N VAL A 105 12.34 -3.85 8.92
CA VAL A 105 11.81 -4.06 10.27
C VAL A 105 11.44 -5.53 10.43
N ALA A 106 11.75 -6.10 11.59
CA ALA A 106 11.31 -7.46 11.94
C ALA A 106 9.79 -7.51 12.10
N GLY A 107 9.15 -8.47 11.43
CA GLY A 107 7.73 -8.74 11.56
C GLY A 107 7.37 -9.34 12.91
N GLY A 108 6.09 -9.37 13.22
CA GLY A 108 5.54 -10.04 14.38
C GLY A 108 4.92 -11.41 14.04
N ASN A 109 4.26 -12.01 15.02
CA ASN A 109 3.60 -13.31 14.90
C ASN A 109 2.27 -13.28 14.10
N SER A 110 1.81 -12.11 13.69
CA SER A 110 0.63 -11.91 12.84
C SER A 110 0.88 -10.78 11.83
N ARG A 111 0.01 -10.66 10.81
CA ARG A 111 0.04 -9.53 9.87
C ARG A 111 -0.15 -8.20 10.62
N PHE A 112 -1.11 -8.15 11.55
CA PHE A 112 -1.34 -7.00 12.42
C PHE A 112 -0.09 -6.61 13.21
N ALA A 113 0.55 -7.56 13.92
CA ALA A 113 1.76 -7.30 14.68
C ALA A 113 2.92 -6.82 13.79
N SER A 114 3.03 -7.38 12.59
CA SER A 114 4.04 -6.98 11.60
C SER A 114 3.87 -5.52 11.15
N VAL A 115 2.64 -5.11 10.83
CA VAL A 115 2.33 -3.71 10.47
C VAL A 115 2.52 -2.79 11.66
N LYS A 116 2.09 -3.20 12.87
CA LYS A 116 2.29 -2.44 14.11
C LYS A 116 3.76 -2.17 14.40
N ASN A 117 4.64 -3.17 14.20
CA ASN A 117 6.07 -3.01 14.36
C ASN A 117 6.63 -1.96 13.38
N ALA A 118 6.19 -1.98 12.11
CA ALA A 118 6.61 -0.98 11.14
C ALA A 118 6.10 0.43 11.49
N ILE A 119 4.84 0.57 11.87
CA ILE A 119 4.24 1.83 12.31
C ILE A 119 5.02 2.42 13.48
N SER A 120 5.49 1.61 14.43
CA SER A 120 6.25 2.09 15.60
C SER A 120 7.60 2.74 15.25
N THR A 121 8.12 2.50 14.04
CA THR A 121 9.36 3.14 13.57
C THR A 121 9.12 4.51 12.93
N ILE A 122 7.86 4.85 12.63
CA ILE A 122 7.49 6.12 12.01
C ILE A 122 7.38 7.19 13.10
N THR A 123 8.25 8.19 13.03
CA THR A 123 8.29 9.29 14.00
C THR A 123 8.01 10.63 13.31
N ASN A 124 7.59 11.64 14.08
CA ASN A 124 7.39 13.01 13.61
C ASN A 124 6.37 13.12 12.46
N VAL A 125 5.25 12.40 12.58
CA VAL A 125 4.16 12.44 11.60
C VAL A 125 3.47 13.81 11.62
N LEU A 126 3.37 14.43 10.46
CA LEU A 126 2.72 15.71 10.25
C LEU A 126 1.29 15.53 9.73
N ASP A 127 0.49 16.61 9.78
CA ASP A 127 -0.83 16.62 9.16
C ASP A 127 -0.69 16.42 7.63
N GLY A 128 -1.50 15.51 7.10
CA GLY A 128 -1.49 15.17 5.68
C GLY A 128 -0.47 14.11 5.27
N ASP A 129 0.42 13.66 6.16
CA ASP A 129 1.22 12.46 5.91
C ASP A 129 0.31 11.24 5.77
N THR A 130 0.72 10.28 4.94
CA THR A 130 -0.08 9.08 4.66
C THR A 130 0.76 7.81 4.79
N ILE A 131 0.13 6.73 5.24
CA ILE A 131 0.74 5.40 5.33
C ILE A 131 -0.01 4.45 4.42
N ALA A 132 0.71 3.83 3.48
CA ALA A 132 0.24 2.75 2.64
C ALA A 132 0.76 1.42 3.16
N VAL A 133 -0.10 0.41 3.31
CA VAL A 133 0.31 -0.96 3.63
C VAL A 133 0.10 -1.83 2.39
N HIS A 134 1.17 -2.45 1.91
CA HIS A 134 1.17 -3.20 0.66
C HIS A 134 1.75 -4.61 0.82
N ASP A 135 1.14 -5.56 0.12
CA ASP A 135 1.66 -6.92 0.04
C ASP A 135 2.96 -6.94 -0.78
N GLY A 136 4.08 -7.37 -0.21
CA GLY A 136 5.37 -7.48 -0.89
C GLY A 136 5.40 -8.44 -2.09
N VAL A 137 4.30 -9.12 -2.33
CA VAL A 137 4.09 -10.08 -3.43
C VAL A 137 3.04 -9.61 -4.44
N ARG A 138 2.85 -8.29 -4.58
CA ARG A 138 2.08 -7.64 -5.67
C ARG A 138 2.98 -6.73 -6.51
N PRO A 139 3.90 -7.31 -7.31
CA PRO A 139 4.93 -6.54 -8.00
C PRO A 139 4.44 -5.75 -9.20
N LEU A 140 3.19 -5.97 -9.64
CA LEU A 140 2.66 -5.44 -10.89
C LEU A 140 1.82 -4.18 -10.74
N ILE A 141 1.67 -3.66 -9.52
CA ILE A 141 0.97 -2.38 -9.32
C ILE A 141 1.61 -1.27 -10.15
N SER A 142 0.80 -0.43 -10.76
CA SER A 142 1.31 0.75 -11.48
C SER A 142 1.67 1.89 -10.52
N THR A 143 2.69 2.67 -10.86
CA THR A 143 3.03 3.91 -10.14
C THR A 143 1.88 4.90 -10.16
N ALA A 144 1.12 4.95 -11.26
CA ALA A 144 -0.05 5.82 -11.38
C ALA A 144 -1.14 5.48 -10.35
N LEU A 145 -1.41 4.18 -10.12
CA LEU A 145 -2.35 3.77 -9.09
C LEU A 145 -1.82 4.08 -7.70
N ILE A 146 -0.53 3.87 -7.42
CA ILE A 146 0.09 4.22 -6.13
C ILE A 146 -0.08 5.71 -5.84
N GLU A 147 0.25 6.58 -6.80
CA GLU A 147 0.12 8.04 -6.65
C GLU A 147 -1.35 8.47 -6.46
N LYS A 148 -2.27 7.88 -7.23
CA LYS A 148 -3.72 8.11 -7.09
C LYS A 148 -4.18 7.78 -5.67
N ILE A 149 -3.83 6.59 -5.15
CA ILE A 149 -4.26 6.14 -3.82
C ILE A 149 -3.71 7.04 -2.72
N PHE A 150 -2.46 7.47 -2.77
CA PHE A 150 -1.92 8.45 -1.84
C PHE A 150 -2.68 9.78 -1.87
N SER A 151 -3.03 10.26 -3.08
CA SER A 151 -3.81 11.49 -3.24
C SER A 151 -5.24 11.37 -2.70
N GLU A 152 -5.89 10.23 -2.93
CA GLU A 152 -7.26 9.96 -2.43
C GLU A 152 -7.26 9.80 -0.90
N ALA A 153 -6.27 9.11 -0.32
CA ALA A 153 -6.15 8.96 1.12
C ALA A 153 -5.93 10.31 1.83
N ALA A 154 -5.15 11.21 1.24
CA ALA A 154 -4.98 12.56 1.76
C ALA A 154 -6.28 13.40 1.73
N THR A 155 -7.26 13.01 0.93
CA THR A 155 -8.55 13.71 0.80
C THR A 155 -9.65 13.06 1.63
N HIS A 156 -9.67 11.73 1.69
CA HIS A 156 -10.75 10.94 2.27
C HIS A 156 -10.36 10.20 3.55
N ALA A 157 -9.15 10.45 4.08
CA ALA A 157 -8.54 9.77 5.21
C ALA A 157 -8.22 8.28 4.97
N SER A 158 -8.76 7.65 3.93
CA SER A 158 -8.43 6.31 3.49
C SER A 158 -8.58 6.18 1.97
N ALA A 159 -7.85 5.27 1.35
CA ALA A 159 -8.04 4.89 -0.05
C ALA A 159 -7.59 3.43 -0.25
N ILE A 160 -8.50 2.60 -0.75
CA ILE A 160 -8.26 1.17 -0.90
C ILE A 160 -8.66 0.74 -2.30
N PRO A 161 -7.73 0.21 -3.11
CA PRO A 161 -8.04 -0.25 -4.44
C PRO A 161 -8.88 -1.52 -4.38
N ALA A 162 -9.91 -1.57 -5.19
CA ALA A 162 -10.78 -2.73 -5.29
C ALA A 162 -11.24 -2.93 -6.74
N THR A 163 -11.43 -4.19 -7.12
CA THR A 163 -11.95 -4.57 -8.43
C THR A 163 -13.32 -5.22 -8.29
N GLU A 164 -14.06 -5.26 -9.38
CA GLU A 164 -15.32 -6.02 -9.46
C GLU A 164 -15.05 -7.51 -9.30
N VAL A 165 -15.99 -8.21 -8.69
CA VAL A 165 -15.97 -9.67 -8.60
C VAL A 165 -16.58 -10.27 -9.87
N THR A 166 -15.79 -11.02 -10.63
CA THR A 166 -16.21 -11.63 -11.89
C THR A 166 -16.90 -12.99 -11.70
N ASP A 167 -16.45 -13.76 -10.70
CA ASP A 167 -16.99 -15.09 -10.41
C ASP A 167 -18.28 -15.02 -9.59
N SER A 168 -19.08 -16.09 -9.64
CA SER A 168 -20.20 -16.27 -8.73
C SER A 168 -19.70 -16.64 -7.34
N ILE A 169 -20.06 -15.85 -6.33
CA ILE A 169 -19.65 -16.04 -4.94
C ILE A 169 -20.75 -16.74 -4.14
N ARG A 170 -20.35 -17.70 -3.32
CA ARG A 170 -21.24 -18.39 -2.38
C ARG A 170 -20.68 -18.29 -0.97
N GLN A 171 -21.54 -17.94 -0.03
CA GLN A 171 -21.22 -18.04 1.39
C GLN A 171 -21.55 -19.47 1.85
N THR A 172 -20.63 -20.10 2.57
CA THR A 172 -20.82 -21.42 3.18
C THR A 172 -20.93 -21.31 4.69
N ASP A 173 -21.78 -22.15 5.29
CA ASP A 173 -21.87 -22.32 6.74
C ASP A 173 -21.01 -23.51 7.22
N ALA A 174 -20.97 -23.71 8.55
CA ALA A 174 -20.21 -24.79 9.18
C ALA A 174 -20.74 -26.20 8.80
N ASN A 175 -21.97 -26.33 8.31
CA ASN A 175 -22.58 -27.59 7.90
C ASN A 175 -22.39 -27.89 6.41
N GLY A 176 -21.69 -26.99 5.68
CA GLY A 176 -21.47 -27.14 4.24
C GLY A 176 -22.62 -26.64 3.35
N HIS A 177 -23.68 -26.07 3.92
CA HIS A 177 -24.70 -25.41 3.11
C HIS A 177 -24.15 -24.13 2.50
N SER A 178 -24.66 -23.75 1.34
CA SER A 178 -24.17 -22.54 0.68
C SER A 178 -25.30 -21.67 0.16
N THR A 179 -25.13 -20.34 0.29
CA THR A 179 -26.05 -19.32 -0.22
C THR A 179 -25.33 -18.44 -1.24
N ALA A 180 -25.97 -18.13 -2.35
CA ALA A 180 -25.42 -17.24 -3.36
C ALA A 180 -25.42 -15.81 -2.85
N LEU A 181 -24.29 -15.10 -3.01
CA LEU A 181 -24.18 -13.67 -2.73
C LEU A 181 -24.39 -12.86 -4.02
N CYS A 182 -24.98 -11.67 -3.87
CA CYS A 182 -25.11 -10.71 -4.98
C CYS A 182 -23.72 -10.12 -5.28
N ARG A 183 -23.03 -10.62 -6.31
CA ARG A 183 -21.68 -10.16 -6.66
C ARG A 183 -21.60 -8.68 -7.02
N ALA A 184 -22.70 -8.08 -7.51
CA ALA A 184 -22.73 -6.65 -7.86
C ALA A 184 -22.45 -5.73 -6.66
N SER A 185 -22.76 -6.19 -5.42
CA SER A 185 -22.46 -5.47 -4.19
C SER A 185 -21.09 -5.82 -3.58
N LEU A 186 -20.33 -6.75 -4.17
CA LEU A 186 -19.04 -7.18 -3.67
C LEU A 186 -17.92 -6.53 -4.44
N ARG A 187 -16.80 -6.32 -3.76
CA ARG A 187 -15.55 -5.85 -4.34
C ARG A 187 -14.39 -6.72 -3.85
N ALA A 188 -13.49 -7.07 -4.76
CA ALA A 188 -12.24 -7.75 -4.41
C ALA A 188 -11.19 -6.70 -4.05
N VAL A 189 -10.87 -6.62 -2.76
CA VAL A 189 -9.95 -5.63 -2.21
C VAL A 189 -8.51 -6.00 -2.56
N GLN A 190 -7.74 -4.99 -2.94
CA GLN A 190 -6.30 -5.10 -3.20
C GLN A 190 -5.50 -4.30 -2.18
N THR A 191 -4.18 -4.30 -2.32
CA THR A 191 -3.27 -3.39 -1.67
C THR A 191 -2.52 -2.58 -2.73
N PRO A 192 -2.01 -1.35 -2.40
CA PRO A 192 -1.83 -0.78 -1.07
C PRO A 192 -3.16 -0.28 -0.47
N GLN A 193 -3.35 -0.55 0.82
CA GLN A 193 -4.39 0.09 1.61
C GLN A 193 -3.75 1.31 2.27
N THR A 194 -4.23 2.49 1.94
CA THR A 194 -3.58 3.75 2.31
C THR A 194 -4.50 4.58 3.18
N PHE A 195 -3.92 5.22 4.19
CA PHE A 195 -4.66 5.93 5.23
C PHE A 195 -3.95 7.22 5.61
N ASP A 196 -4.69 8.16 6.22
CA ASP A 196 -4.08 9.22 7.02
C ASP A 196 -3.17 8.61 8.08
N ALA A 197 -1.95 9.12 8.18
CA ALA A 197 -0.94 8.49 9.02
C ALA A 197 -1.28 8.53 10.51
N LYS A 198 -1.83 9.65 10.99
CA LYS A 198 -2.19 9.79 12.41
C LYS A 198 -3.34 8.88 12.79
N LEU A 199 -4.37 8.83 11.95
CA LEU A 199 -5.54 7.99 12.19
C LEU A 199 -5.19 6.50 12.15
N LEU A 200 -4.30 6.08 11.24
CA LEU A 200 -3.86 4.68 11.19
C LEU A 200 -3.03 4.30 12.41
N ILE A 201 -2.10 5.18 12.84
CA ILE A 201 -1.30 4.96 14.05
C ILE A 201 -2.21 4.78 15.26
N ASP A 202 -3.21 5.64 15.40
CA ASP A 202 -4.19 5.55 16.49
C ASP A 202 -5.05 4.29 16.40
N ALA A 203 -5.48 3.90 15.20
CA ALA A 203 -6.25 2.66 14.98
C ALA A 203 -5.46 1.40 15.39
N TYR A 204 -4.14 1.40 15.26
CA TYR A 204 -3.28 0.29 15.66
C TYR A 204 -2.97 0.25 17.17
N ASN A 205 -3.48 1.19 17.98
CA ASN A 205 -3.33 1.17 19.45
C ASN A 205 -4.31 0.21 20.16
N VAL A 206 -5.02 -0.64 19.42
CA VAL A 206 -5.90 -1.69 19.96
C VAL A 206 -5.17 -3.02 20.12
N PRO A 207 -5.68 -3.95 20.98
CA PRO A 207 -5.25 -5.33 20.97
C PRO A 207 -5.60 -6.02 19.65
N TYR A 208 -4.81 -7.04 19.28
CA TYR A 208 -5.14 -7.88 18.13
C TYR A 208 -6.48 -8.60 18.31
N ALA A 209 -7.24 -8.71 17.24
CA ALA A 209 -8.46 -9.49 17.16
C ALA A 209 -8.48 -10.32 15.86
N ASP A 210 -9.02 -11.55 15.91
CA ASP A 210 -8.99 -12.50 14.78
C ASP A 210 -9.78 -12.02 13.55
N PHE A 211 -10.70 -11.08 13.72
CA PHE A 211 -11.46 -10.49 12.62
C PHE A 211 -10.67 -9.40 11.86
N PHE A 212 -9.48 -9.02 12.32
CA PHE A 212 -8.59 -8.12 11.59
C PHE A 212 -7.92 -8.86 10.43
N THR A 213 -8.61 -8.93 9.29
CA THR A 213 -8.14 -9.63 8.10
C THR A 213 -7.18 -8.80 7.24
N ASP A 214 -7.30 -7.46 7.34
CA ASP A 214 -6.49 -6.47 6.62
C ASP A 214 -6.41 -5.15 7.41
N ASP A 215 -5.76 -4.12 6.86
CA ASP A 215 -5.59 -2.83 7.55
C ASP A 215 -6.90 -2.03 7.53
N ALA A 216 -7.74 -2.25 6.51
CA ALA A 216 -9.06 -1.64 6.43
C ALA A 216 -9.94 -2.06 7.62
N SER A 217 -9.95 -3.34 7.96
CA SER A 217 -10.73 -3.84 9.10
C SER A 217 -10.27 -3.26 10.46
N VAL A 218 -8.98 -2.96 10.62
CA VAL A 218 -8.44 -2.26 11.80
C VAL A 218 -8.92 -0.81 11.83
N PHE A 219 -8.88 -0.13 10.69
CA PHE A 219 -9.28 1.27 10.55
C PHE A 219 -10.79 1.45 10.75
N GLU A 220 -11.61 0.54 10.20
CA GLU A 220 -13.06 0.51 10.42
C GLU A 220 -13.41 0.23 11.89
N HIS A 221 -12.67 -0.67 12.56
CA HIS A 221 -12.87 -0.94 13.99
C HIS A 221 -12.62 0.29 14.87
N ALA A 222 -11.71 1.17 14.45
CA ALA A 222 -11.48 2.46 15.09
C ALA A 222 -12.56 3.51 14.79
N GLY A 223 -13.60 3.16 14.03
CA GLY A 223 -14.74 4.03 13.70
C GLY A 223 -14.56 4.90 12.45
N HIS A 224 -13.57 4.62 11.63
CA HIS A 224 -13.30 5.37 10.40
C HIS A 224 -13.94 4.69 9.17
N ALA A 225 -14.39 5.50 8.23
CA ALA A 225 -14.94 5.01 6.96
C ALA A 225 -13.82 4.63 5.97
N ILE A 226 -14.12 3.66 5.10
CA ILE A 226 -13.23 3.23 4.01
C ILE A 226 -13.70 3.83 2.70
N HIS A 227 -12.78 4.51 2.01
CA HIS A 227 -12.97 5.00 0.65
C HIS A 227 -12.38 4.01 -0.36
N LEU A 228 -13.25 3.42 -1.21
CA LEU A 228 -12.81 2.51 -2.26
C LEU A 228 -12.42 3.28 -3.52
N VAL A 229 -11.33 2.86 -4.13
CA VAL A 229 -10.81 3.39 -5.40
C VAL A 229 -10.78 2.25 -6.41
N GLU A 230 -11.02 2.55 -7.68
CA GLU A 230 -10.87 1.54 -8.74
C GLU A 230 -9.44 1.02 -8.78
N GLY A 231 -9.31 -0.30 -8.62
CA GLY A 231 -8.05 -1.05 -8.64
C GLY A 231 -7.63 -1.46 -10.05
N GLU A 232 -6.58 -2.26 -10.13
CA GLU A 232 -6.05 -2.78 -11.40
C GLU A 232 -6.16 -4.30 -11.43
N VAL A 233 -6.76 -4.84 -12.50
CA VAL A 233 -6.87 -6.29 -12.69
C VAL A 233 -5.49 -6.96 -12.70
N ASN A 234 -4.48 -6.28 -13.23
CA ASN A 234 -3.11 -6.77 -13.29
C ASN A 234 -2.35 -6.67 -11.95
N ASN A 235 -2.87 -5.98 -10.94
CA ASN A 235 -2.28 -5.92 -9.61
C ASN A 235 -2.52 -7.23 -8.84
N ILE A 236 -2.13 -8.35 -9.44
CA ILE A 236 -2.32 -9.69 -8.88
C ILE A 236 -1.42 -9.91 -7.65
N LYS A 237 -1.91 -10.73 -6.72
CA LYS A 237 -1.13 -11.22 -5.58
C LYS A 237 -0.52 -12.57 -5.95
N ILE A 238 0.79 -12.66 -5.99
CA ILE A 238 1.49 -13.93 -6.17
C ILE A 238 1.23 -14.82 -4.96
N THR A 239 0.43 -15.87 -5.17
CA THR A 239 -0.02 -16.79 -4.12
C THR A 239 0.37 -18.23 -4.44
N HIS A 240 0.33 -18.59 -5.71
CA HIS A 240 0.66 -19.91 -6.24
C HIS A 240 1.86 -19.83 -7.20
N PRO A 241 2.59 -20.93 -7.44
CA PRO A 241 3.71 -20.95 -8.38
C PRO A 241 3.36 -20.45 -9.79
N ASN A 242 2.17 -20.81 -10.28
CA ASN A 242 1.70 -20.38 -11.60
C ASN A 242 1.54 -18.87 -11.73
N ASP A 243 1.34 -18.14 -10.63
CA ASP A 243 1.20 -16.69 -10.64
C ASP A 243 2.50 -15.99 -11.11
N ILE A 244 3.66 -16.64 -10.94
CA ILE A 244 4.94 -16.15 -11.46
C ILE A 244 4.90 -16.07 -12.99
N PHE A 245 4.45 -17.12 -13.67
CA PHE A 245 4.36 -17.14 -15.13
C PHE A 245 3.38 -16.09 -15.65
N ILE A 246 2.25 -15.91 -14.94
CA ILE A 246 1.27 -14.85 -15.25
C ILE A 246 1.91 -13.47 -15.08
N ALA A 247 2.63 -13.27 -13.98
CA ALA A 247 3.30 -12.00 -13.70
C ALA A 247 4.40 -11.70 -14.73
N GLU A 248 5.20 -12.70 -15.13
CA GLU A 248 6.22 -12.53 -16.18
C GLU A 248 5.62 -12.17 -17.55
N PHE A 249 4.49 -12.77 -17.89
CA PHE A 249 3.78 -12.43 -19.12
C PHE A 249 3.28 -10.99 -19.08
N LEU A 250 2.72 -10.53 -17.95
CA LEU A 250 2.20 -9.17 -17.78
C LEU A 250 3.31 -8.12 -17.74
N LEU A 251 4.52 -8.44 -17.26
CA LEU A 251 5.68 -7.54 -17.27
C LEU A 251 6.24 -7.25 -18.67
N LYS A 252 5.98 -8.13 -19.65
CA LYS A 252 6.46 -7.99 -21.03
C LYS A 252 5.57 -7.10 -21.91
N LYS A 253 4.40 -6.70 -21.40
CA LYS A 253 3.46 -5.81 -22.09
C LYS A 253 3.73 -4.35 -21.74
#